data_e221848c1e81d19ab09c21c29fdb9a3e
#
_entry.id   e221848c1e81d19ab09c21c29fdb9a3e
#
_cell.length_a   1.000
_cell.length_b   1.000
_cell.length_c   1.000
_cell.angle_alpha   90.00
_cell.angle_beta   90.00
_cell.angle_gamma   90.00
#
_symmetry.space_group_name_H-M   'P 1'
#
loop_
_entity.id
_entity.type
_entity.pdbx_description
1 polymer ?
#
loop_
_entity_poly.entity_id
_entity_poly.type
_entity_poly.pdbx_seq_one_letter_code
_entity_poly.pdbx_strand_id
1 'polypeptide(L)'
;MLRRVGVVAIFFIFAVAMTAGAGARHRHQINPVPFAHSPCSVFSHHPCTPSFCSVFNHGPCIPEIDYPYGENLQLTVESVPSENDKAKYVRPDHDLDTIGDLFAKLRSCWSPPPTDNAHKDMQMTVRFSFKRDGGIIATPRMTFATAGVSADVRNTYLKAISASLDACLPLKFSDGLGGALAGRPIAIRYVDNRELDGQPDAH
;
A
#
# COMPACT_ATOMS: atom_id res chain seq x y z
N MET A 1 7.53 59.15 39.18
CA MET A 1 7.58 57.68 39.25
C MET A 1 6.20 57.00 39.08
N LEU A 2 5.14 57.74 38.70
CA LEU A 2 3.75 57.17 38.57
C LEU A 2 3.36 56.74 37.15
N ARG A 3 4.23 56.86 36.17
CA ARG A 3 3.86 56.60 34.74
C ARG A 3 4.26 55.21 34.22
N ARG A 4 4.98 54.43 35.02
CA ARG A 4 5.43 53.08 34.62
C ARG A 4 4.58 51.92 35.20
N VAL A 5 3.69 52.17 36.13
CA VAL A 5 2.85 51.14 36.77
C VAL A 5 1.59 50.88 35.91
N GLY A 6 1.13 51.85 35.13
CA GLY A 6 -0.08 51.72 34.31
C GLY A 6 0.08 50.80 33.09
N VAL A 7 1.29 50.66 32.55
CA VAL A 7 1.53 49.87 31.33
C VAL A 7 1.61 48.36 31.58
N VAL A 8 2.07 47.99 32.78
CA VAL A 8 2.19 46.56 33.16
C VAL A 8 0.82 45.94 33.47
N ALA A 9 -0.11 46.71 33.99
CA ALA A 9 -1.47 46.23 34.30
C ALA A 9 -2.33 45.95 33.04
N ILE A 10 -2.09 46.69 31.94
CA ILE A 10 -2.82 46.52 30.69
C ILE A 10 -2.35 45.25 29.94
N PHE A 11 -1.09 44.86 30.06
CA PHE A 11 -0.61 43.65 29.42
C PHE A 11 -1.09 42.36 30.11
N PHE A 12 -1.39 42.39 31.41
CA PHE A 12 -1.94 41.23 32.10
C PHE A 12 -3.40 40.95 31.81
N ILE A 13 -4.19 41.95 31.44
CA ILE A 13 -5.61 41.77 31.14
C ILE A 13 -5.80 41.20 29.72
N PHE A 14 -4.85 41.42 28.80
CA PHE A 14 -4.91 40.85 27.44
C PHE A 14 -4.44 39.41 27.36
N ALA A 15 -3.65 38.92 28.32
CA ALA A 15 -3.14 37.55 28.31
C ALA A 15 -4.16 36.50 28.81
N VAL A 16 -5.23 36.91 29.47
CA VAL A 16 -6.26 35.97 30.00
C VAL A 16 -7.42 35.73 29.03
N ALA A 17 -7.53 36.52 27.97
CA ALA A 17 -8.64 36.41 27.02
C ALA A 17 -8.41 35.46 25.83
N MET A 18 -7.26 34.79 25.74
CA MET A 18 -6.94 33.90 24.61
C MET A 18 -6.93 32.39 24.92
N THR A 19 -7.47 31.97 26.04
CA THR A 19 -7.53 30.54 26.40
C THR A 19 -8.94 29.91 26.33
N ALA A 20 -9.90 30.57 25.67
CA ALA A 20 -11.24 30.02 25.51
C ALA A 20 -11.52 29.77 24.02
N GLY A 21 -10.88 28.77 23.41
CA GLY A 21 -11.10 28.46 22.01
C GLY A 21 -10.54 27.10 21.57
N ALA A 22 -10.28 26.18 22.49
CA ALA A 22 -10.13 24.79 22.14
C ALA A 22 -11.53 24.22 21.87
N GLY A 23 -12.07 24.52 20.68
CA GLY A 23 -13.25 23.84 20.18
C GLY A 23 -13.00 22.35 20.21
N ALA A 24 -13.63 21.66 21.13
CA ALA A 24 -13.74 20.22 21.14
C ALA A 24 -14.26 19.83 19.75
N ARG A 25 -13.39 19.29 18.90
CA ARG A 25 -13.84 18.57 17.73
C ARG A 25 -14.74 17.47 18.27
N HIS A 26 -16.02 17.66 18.15
CA HIS A 26 -16.97 16.56 18.29
C HIS A 26 -16.50 15.48 17.31
N ARG A 27 -15.73 14.50 17.82
CA ARG A 27 -15.78 13.19 17.20
C ARG A 27 -17.25 12.87 17.17
N HIS A 28 -17.80 12.73 15.98
CA HIS A 28 -19.05 12.04 15.83
C HIS A 28 -18.82 10.66 16.45
N GLN A 29 -19.11 10.55 17.74
CA GLN A 29 -19.43 9.26 18.32
C GLN A 29 -20.71 8.87 17.59
N ILE A 30 -20.55 8.00 16.60
CA ILE A 30 -21.68 7.27 16.05
C ILE A 30 -22.21 6.51 17.25
N ASN A 31 -23.31 7.02 17.84
CA ASN A 31 -23.97 6.32 18.92
C ASN A 31 -24.25 4.91 18.42
N PRO A 32 -23.85 3.86 19.14
CA PRO A 32 -24.20 2.52 18.76
C PRO A 32 -25.71 2.45 18.69
N VAL A 33 -26.23 2.18 17.49
CA VAL A 33 -27.66 2.06 17.26
C VAL A 33 -28.16 0.90 18.14
N PRO A 34 -29.26 1.05 18.86
CA PRO A 34 -29.72 0.06 19.84
C PRO A 34 -30.32 -1.22 19.24
N PHE A 35 -29.75 -1.70 18.14
CA PHE A 35 -30.16 -2.95 17.46
C PHE A 35 -29.26 -4.14 17.77
N ALA A 36 -28.63 -4.14 18.94
CA ALA A 36 -27.65 -5.13 19.36
C ALA A 36 -28.16 -6.58 19.49
N HIS A 37 -29.38 -6.88 19.08
CA HIS A 37 -30.00 -8.19 19.34
C HIS A 37 -30.51 -8.94 18.09
N SER A 38 -30.31 -8.41 16.89
CA SER A 38 -30.65 -9.16 15.68
C SER A 38 -29.49 -10.09 15.29
N PRO A 39 -29.75 -11.38 15.03
CA PRO A 39 -28.69 -12.29 14.59
C PRO A 39 -28.13 -11.85 13.26
N CYS A 40 -26.80 -11.83 13.13
CA CYS A 40 -26.09 -11.39 11.94
C CYS A 40 -26.26 -12.29 10.72
N SER A 41 -26.74 -13.49 10.92
CA SER A 41 -27.00 -14.46 9.86
C SER A 41 -27.98 -15.49 10.36
N VAL A 42 -28.79 -16.04 9.47
CA VAL A 42 -29.61 -17.22 9.75
C VAL A 42 -28.77 -18.45 10.09
N PHE A 43 -27.49 -18.42 9.82
CA PHE A 43 -26.54 -19.53 10.07
C PHE A 43 -25.62 -19.30 11.29
N SER A 44 -25.53 -18.09 11.79
CA SER A 44 -24.75 -17.77 12.97
C SER A 44 -25.66 -17.14 14.01
N HIS A 45 -25.80 -17.78 15.17
CA HIS A 45 -26.59 -17.24 16.29
C HIS A 45 -25.88 -16.12 17.06
N HIS A 46 -24.84 -15.53 16.47
CA HIS A 46 -24.12 -14.40 17.07
C HIS A 46 -24.80 -13.07 16.72
N PRO A 47 -24.97 -12.17 17.69
CA PRO A 47 -25.49 -10.85 17.40
C PRO A 47 -24.56 -10.06 16.47
N CYS A 48 -25.13 -9.34 15.52
CA CYS A 48 -24.40 -8.42 14.68
C CYS A 48 -23.73 -7.35 15.52
N THR A 49 -22.44 -7.13 15.30
CA THR A 49 -21.82 -5.88 15.75
C THR A 49 -22.47 -4.72 14.98
N PRO A 50 -22.89 -3.64 15.67
CA PRO A 50 -23.85 -2.68 15.14
C PRO A 50 -23.31 -1.72 14.09
N SER A 51 -22.19 -1.99 13.45
CA SER A 51 -21.51 -0.96 12.68
C SER A 51 -22.04 -0.70 11.27
N PHE A 52 -22.76 -1.61 10.63
CA PHE A 52 -23.20 -1.38 9.26
C PHE A 52 -24.43 -2.17 8.81
N CYS A 53 -25.47 -2.13 9.61
CA CYS A 53 -26.77 -2.46 9.05
C CYS A 53 -27.15 -1.36 8.05
N SER A 54 -27.45 -1.77 6.82
CA SER A 54 -27.85 -0.91 5.72
C SER A 54 -28.73 0.26 6.17
N VAL A 55 -28.51 1.44 5.58
CA VAL A 55 -29.34 2.66 5.72
C VAL A 55 -30.83 2.39 5.48
N PHE A 56 -31.20 1.27 4.88
CA PHE A 56 -32.58 0.87 4.57
C PHE A 56 -33.23 -0.03 5.62
N ASN A 57 -32.56 -0.33 6.69
CA ASN A 57 -33.04 -0.91 7.95
C ASN A 57 -34.01 -2.12 7.87
N HIS A 58 -34.10 -2.81 6.73
CA HIS A 58 -35.03 -3.92 6.50
C HIS A 58 -34.39 -5.15 5.87
N GLY A 59 -33.05 -5.24 5.81
CA GLY A 59 -32.33 -6.38 5.30
C GLY A 59 -31.56 -7.13 6.39
N PRO A 60 -31.18 -8.39 6.16
CA PRO A 60 -30.23 -9.06 7.02
C PRO A 60 -28.96 -8.22 7.09
N CYS A 61 -28.49 -7.96 8.33
CA CYS A 61 -27.19 -7.34 8.51
C CYS A 61 -26.17 -8.16 7.74
N ILE A 62 -25.54 -7.54 6.75
CA ILE A 62 -24.35 -8.16 6.12
C ILE A 62 -23.30 -8.08 7.23
N PRO A 63 -22.79 -9.22 7.74
CA PRO A 63 -21.67 -9.17 8.67
C PRO A 63 -20.61 -8.30 7.99
N GLU A 64 -20.07 -7.35 8.76
CA GLU A 64 -18.82 -6.74 8.38
C GLU A 64 -17.83 -7.91 8.32
N ILE A 65 -17.74 -8.47 7.14
CA ILE A 65 -16.67 -9.37 6.86
C ILE A 65 -15.49 -8.44 6.95
N ASP A 66 -14.70 -8.62 8.02
CA ASP A 66 -13.36 -8.08 8.12
C ASP A 66 -12.53 -8.75 7.02
N TYR A 67 -13.02 -8.54 5.80
CA TYR A 67 -12.13 -8.66 4.67
C TYR A 67 -11.19 -7.50 4.87
N PRO A 68 -9.91 -7.73 4.81
CA PRO A 68 -8.97 -6.69 4.47
C PRO A 68 -9.29 -6.23 3.04
N TYR A 69 -10.48 -5.63 2.87
CA TYR A 69 -10.84 -4.88 1.69
C TYR A 69 -9.86 -3.74 1.62
N GLY A 70 -8.75 -4.00 0.92
CA GLY A 70 -7.75 -3.00 0.69
C GLY A 70 -6.40 -3.23 1.32
N GLU A 71 -6.08 -4.36 1.91
CA GLU A 71 -4.69 -4.75 1.93
C GLU A 71 -4.25 -4.90 0.49
N ASN A 72 -3.76 -3.77 -0.05
CA ASN A 72 -3.04 -3.80 -1.31
C ASN A 72 -1.91 -4.79 -1.10
N LEU A 73 -1.89 -5.86 -1.89
CA LEU A 73 -0.76 -6.77 -1.90
C LEU A 73 0.47 -5.94 -2.24
N GLN A 74 1.40 -5.85 -1.31
CA GLN A 74 2.61 -5.08 -1.45
C GLN A 74 3.82 -6.00 -1.47
N LEU A 75 4.70 -5.77 -2.42
CA LEU A 75 5.94 -6.51 -2.58
C LEU A 75 7.09 -5.53 -2.75
N THR A 76 8.20 -5.76 -2.07
CA THR A 76 9.48 -5.11 -2.38
C THR A 76 10.39 -6.11 -3.08
N VAL A 77 11.00 -5.65 -4.17
CA VAL A 77 11.95 -6.40 -4.99
C VAL A 77 13.24 -5.59 -5.06
N GLU A 78 14.32 -6.15 -4.56
CA GLU A 78 15.64 -5.55 -4.54
C GLU A 78 16.50 -6.14 -5.69
N SER A 79 17.38 -5.33 -6.26
CA SER A 79 18.32 -5.81 -7.27
C SER A 79 19.40 -6.70 -6.66
N VAL A 80 19.80 -6.40 -5.42
CA VAL A 80 20.72 -7.22 -4.63
C VAL A 80 20.04 -7.58 -3.31
N PRO A 81 19.48 -8.80 -3.19
CA PRO A 81 18.83 -9.22 -1.96
C PRO A 81 19.84 -9.38 -0.82
N SER A 82 19.42 -9.04 0.40
CA SER A 82 20.20 -9.33 1.61
C SER A 82 20.43 -10.82 1.77
N GLU A 83 21.47 -11.22 2.51
CA GLU A 83 21.75 -12.64 2.80
C GLU A 83 20.53 -13.36 3.42
N ASN A 84 19.80 -12.68 4.29
CA ASN A 84 18.62 -13.25 4.95
C ASN A 84 17.41 -13.39 4.01
N ASP A 85 17.41 -12.65 2.90
CA ASP A 85 16.31 -12.62 1.95
C ASP A 85 16.54 -13.45 0.69
N LYS A 86 17.77 -13.95 0.47
CA LYS A 86 18.12 -14.76 -0.72
C LYS A 86 17.13 -15.90 -0.96
N ALA A 87 16.69 -16.57 0.10
CA ALA A 87 15.72 -17.67 0.01
C ALA A 87 14.37 -17.23 -0.59
N LYS A 88 13.98 -15.97 -0.40
CA LYS A 88 12.72 -15.40 -0.94
C LYS A 88 12.79 -15.13 -2.44
N TYR A 89 13.98 -15.21 -3.06
CA TYR A 89 14.23 -14.99 -4.49
C TYR A 89 14.37 -16.32 -5.25
N VAL A 90 14.27 -17.44 -4.58
CA VAL A 90 14.29 -18.76 -5.22
C VAL A 90 13.00 -18.95 -6.02
N ARG A 91 13.14 -19.20 -7.31
CA ARG A 91 12.01 -19.39 -8.21
C ARG A 91 11.28 -20.69 -7.89
N PRO A 92 9.95 -20.66 -7.65
CA PRO A 92 9.15 -21.88 -7.51
C PRO A 92 9.20 -22.73 -8.78
N ASP A 93 9.29 -24.04 -8.62
CA ASP A 93 9.33 -25.05 -9.69
C ASP A 93 7.96 -25.74 -9.92
N HIS A 94 6.93 -25.28 -9.20
CA HIS A 94 5.57 -25.79 -9.22
C HIS A 94 4.57 -24.68 -9.57
N ASP A 95 3.32 -25.02 -9.79
CA ASP A 95 2.24 -24.06 -9.98
C ASP A 95 2.06 -23.24 -8.70
N LEU A 96 1.87 -21.93 -8.84
CA LEU A 96 1.82 -21.00 -7.71
C LEU A 96 0.51 -21.19 -6.95
N ASP A 97 0.60 -21.57 -5.68
CA ASP A 97 -0.55 -21.86 -4.82
C ASP A 97 -0.69 -20.86 -3.66
N THR A 98 0.38 -20.18 -3.32
CA THR A 98 0.41 -19.22 -2.22
C THR A 98 0.85 -17.82 -2.67
N ILE A 99 0.54 -16.81 -1.86
CA ILE A 99 1.08 -15.45 -2.05
C ILE A 99 2.60 -15.44 -1.94
N GLY A 100 3.16 -16.31 -1.09
CA GLY A 100 4.61 -16.50 -0.97
C GLY A 100 5.24 -16.93 -2.29
N ASP A 101 4.66 -17.93 -2.96
CA ASP A 101 5.12 -18.41 -4.28
C ASP A 101 5.02 -17.31 -5.34
N LEU A 102 3.89 -16.59 -5.37
CA LEU A 102 3.72 -15.45 -6.26
C LEU A 102 4.85 -14.43 -6.06
N PHE A 103 5.13 -14.07 -4.81
CA PHE A 103 6.16 -13.09 -4.50
C PHE A 103 7.57 -13.59 -4.84
N ALA A 104 7.88 -14.85 -4.56
CA ALA A 104 9.14 -15.46 -4.93
C ALA A 104 9.31 -15.48 -6.46
N LYS A 105 8.25 -15.86 -7.18
CA LYS A 105 8.25 -15.83 -8.65
C LYS A 105 8.50 -14.44 -9.20
N LEU A 106 7.78 -13.43 -8.73
CA LEU A 106 7.94 -12.05 -9.19
C LEU A 106 9.35 -11.49 -8.88
N ARG A 107 9.90 -11.79 -7.70
CA ARG A 107 11.29 -11.43 -7.36
C ARG A 107 12.29 -12.07 -8.32
N SER A 108 12.12 -13.36 -8.60
CA SER A 108 13.04 -14.10 -9.48
C SER A 108 13.05 -13.62 -10.94
N CYS A 109 12.06 -12.84 -11.35
CA CYS A 109 11.95 -12.32 -12.70
C CYS A 109 12.58 -10.93 -12.85
N TRP A 110 12.89 -10.26 -11.76
CA TRP A 110 13.44 -8.92 -11.82
C TRP A 110 14.81 -8.90 -12.51
N SER A 111 14.91 -8.08 -13.52
CA SER A 111 16.16 -7.78 -14.24
C SER A 111 16.32 -6.27 -14.31
N PRO A 112 17.16 -5.67 -13.46
CA PRO A 112 17.38 -4.23 -13.46
C PRO A 112 18.04 -3.76 -14.76
N PRO A 113 17.95 -2.45 -15.10
CA PRO A 113 18.65 -1.90 -16.24
C PRO A 113 20.16 -2.15 -16.16
N PRO A 114 20.88 -2.18 -17.30
CA PRO A 114 22.34 -2.20 -17.30
C PRO A 114 22.91 -1.06 -16.46
N THR A 115 24.08 -1.28 -15.87
CA THR A 115 24.73 -0.30 -14.96
C THR A 115 24.93 1.07 -15.59
N ASP A 116 25.21 1.12 -16.88
CA ASP A 116 25.40 2.37 -17.64
C ASP A 116 24.14 3.25 -17.70
N ASN A 117 22.97 2.63 -17.54
CA ASN A 117 21.66 3.29 -17.57
C ASN A 117 20.95 3.23 -16.21
N ALA A 118 21.64 2.75 -15.20
CA ALA A 118 21.12 2.65 -13.84
C ALA A 118 21.29 3.99 -13.11
N HIS A 119 20.55 4.15 -12.01
CA HIS A 119 20.65 5.29 -11.12
C HIS A 119 20.72 4.79 -9.69
N LYS A 120 21.71 5.28 -8.94
CA LYS A 120 21.94 4.88 -7.54
C LYS A 120 20.67 5.09 -6.72
N ASP A 121 20.35 4.11 -5.89
CA ASP A 121 19.20 4.14 -4.96
C ASP A 121 17.84 4.42 -5.64
N MET A 122 17.72 4.07 -6.91
CA MET A 122 16.46 4.23 -7.63
C MET A 122 15.38 3.33 -7.04
N GLN A 123 14.27 3.94 -6.70
CA GLN A 123 13.07 3.24 -6.29
C GLN A 123 11.92 3.59 -7.23
N MET A 124 11.20 2.56 -7.67
CA MET A 124 10.00 2.74 -8.48
C MET A 124 8.90 1.80 -8.02
N THR A 125 7.71 2.34 -7.80
CA THR A 125 6.54 1.51 -7.49
C THR A 125 5.61 1.49 -8.69
N VAL A 126 5.22 0.28 -9.09
CA VAL A 126 4.20 0.05 -10.11
C VAL A 126 3.01 -0.66 -9.51
N ARG A 127 1.83 -0.41 -10.08
CA ARG A 127 0.58 -1.04 -9.66
C ARG A 127 -0.12 -1.65 -10.87
N PHE A 128 -0.61 -2.88 -10.70
CA PHE A 128 -1.36 -3.62 -11.71
C PHE A 128 -2.23 -4.70 -11.05
N SER A 129 -2.96 -5.47 -11.85
CA SER A 129 -3.78 -6.59 -11.38
C SER A 129 -3.62 -7.77 -12.31
N PHE A 130 -3.75 -8.99 -11.77
CA PHE A 130 -3.74 -10.21 -12.56
C PHE A 130 -5.15 -10.62 -13.00
N LYS A 131 -5.22 -11.30 -14.14
CA LYS A 131 -6.34 -12.16 -14.51
C LYS A 131 -6.25 -13.48 -13.75
N ARG A 132 -7.33 -14.25 -13.77
CA ARG A 132 -7.36 -15.59 -13.18
C ARG A 132 -6.34 -16.54 -13.82
N ASP A 133 -6.08 -16.37 -15.11
CA ASP A 133 -5.13 -17.18 -15.89
C ASP A 133 -3.66 -16.78 -15.72
N GLY A 134 -3.35 -15.86 -14.81
CA GLY A 134 -2.00 -15.38 -14.53
C GLY A 134 -1.49 -14.30 -15.48
N GLY A 135 -2.29 -13.87 -16.46
CA GLY A 135 -1.97 -12.70 -17.28
C GLY A 135 -2.24 -11.38 -16.55
N ILE A 136 -1.67 -10.28 -17.03
CA ILE A 136 -1.96 -8.93 -16.51
C ILE A 136 -3.20 -8.36 -17.19
N ILE A 137 -4.06 -7.67 -16.44
CA ILE A 137 -5.29 -7.05 -16.95
C ILE A 137 -4.99 -5.84 -17.83
N ALA A 138 -4.03 -5.00 -17.38
CA ALA A 138 -3.63 -3.78 -18.07
C ALA A 138 -2.16 -3.47 -17.78
N THR A 139 -1.56 -2.65 -18.64
CA THR A 139 -0.17 -2.20 -18.47
C THR A 139 0.10 -1.67 -17.06
N PRO A 140 1.19 -2.07 -16.40
CA PRO A 140 1.57 -1.60 -15.08
C PRO A 140 1.66 -0.07 -15.04
N ARG A 141 1.04 0.55 -14.04
CA ARG A 141 1.06 2.01 -13.86
C ARG A 141 2.08 2.37 -12.79
N MET A 142 3.01 3.25 -13.14
CA MET A 142 3.92 3.86 -12.16
C MET A 142 3.11 4.71 -11.18
N THR A 143 3.29 4.48 -9.88
CA THR A 143 2.65 5.24 -8.80
C THR A 143 3.65 6.03 -7.96
N PHE A 144 4.92 5.65 -8.01
CA PHE A 144 6.02 6.34 -7.34
C PHE A 144 7.33 6.16 -8.11
N ALA A 145 8.18 7.17 -8.08
CA ALA A 145 9.59 7.09 -8.47
C ALA A 145 10.40 8.01 -7.56
N THR A 146 11.68 7.70 -7.36
CA THR A 146 12.63 8.54 -6.61
C THR A 146 12.55 9.99 -7.11
N ALA A 147 12.46 10.94 -6.17
CA ALA A 147 12.40 12.36 -6.48
C ALA A 147 13.71 12.84 -7.16
N GLY A 148 13.60 13.86 -8.01
CA GLY A 148 14.76 14.46 -8.68
C GLY A 148 15.31 13.65 -9.88
N VAL A 149 14.85 12.43 -10.10
CA VAL A 149 15.30 11.58 -11.21
C VAL A 149 14.69 12.08 -12.55
N SER A 150 15.50 12.09 -13.61
CA SER A 150 15.07 12.54 -14.94
C SER A 150 13.96 11.65 -15.54
N ALA A 151 13.21 12.18 -16.50
CA ALA A 151 12.19 11.41 -17.21
C ALA A 151 12.77 10.21 -17.95
N ASP A 152 13.97 10.33 -18.51
CA ASP A 152 14.63 9.26 -19.28
C ASP A 152 15.01 8.10 -18.37
N VAL A 153 15.56 8.38 -17.19
CA VAL A 153 15.87 7.34 -16.21
C VAL A 153 14.59 6.63 -15.75
N ARG A 154 13.52 7.39 -15.43
CA ARG A 154 12.23 6.78 -15.09
C ARG A 154 11.69 5.87 -16.18
N ASN A 155 11.77 6.31 -17.44
CA ASN A 155 11.33 5.51 -18.57
C ASN A 155 12.17 4.25 -18.74
N THR A 156 13.49 4.32 -18.51
CA THR A 156 14.41 3.19 -18.56
C THR A 156 14.02 2.13 -17.54
N TYR A 157 13.77 2.53 -16.29
CA TYR A 157 13.31 1.59 -15.25
C TYR A 157 11.92 1.03 -15.54
N LEU A 158 11.00 1.84 -16.02
CA LEU A 158 9.66 1.37 -16.38
C LEU A 158 9.70 0.33 -17.49
N LYS A 159 10.56 0.52 -18.49
CA LYS A 159 10.80 -0.47 -19.57
C LYS A 159 11.41 -1.76 -19.00
N ALA A 160 12.41 -1.67 -18.13
CA ALA A 160 13.03 -2.83 -17.50
C ALA A 160 12.03 -3.62 -16.65
N ILE A 161 11.18 -2.94 -15.87
CA ILE A 161 10.11 -3.55 -15.10
C ILE A 161 9.10 -4.26 -16.02
N SER A 162 8.65 -3.58 -17.07
CA SER A 162 7.72 -4.18 -18.03
C SER A 162 8.31 -5.42 -18.70
N ALA A 163 9.55 -5.34 -19.17
CA ALA A 163 10.24 -6.47 -19.79
C ALA A 163 10.41 -7.65 -18.80
N SER A 164 10.73 -7.36 -17.52
CA SER A 164 10.86 -8.38 -16.48
C SER A 164 9.54 -9.08 -16.20
N LEU A 165 8.44 -8.32 -16.15
CA LEU A 165 7.10 -8.87 -16.01
C LEU A 165 6.71 -9.71 -17.24
N ASP A 166 6.92 -9.22 -18.44
CA ASP A 166 6.58 -9.92 -19.67
C ASP A 166 7.34 -11.26 -19.79
N ALA A 167 8.61 -11.30 -19.37
CA ALA A 167 9.39 -12.53 -19.33
C ALA A 167 8.89 -13.56 -18.31
N CYS A 168 8.11 -13.13 -17.33
CA CYS A 168 7.52 -13.97 -16.30
C CYS A 168 6.14 -14.51 -16.66
N LEU A 169 5.42 -13.81 -17.51
CA LEU A 169 4.00 -14.04 -17.79
C LEU A 169 3.78 -15.04 -18.94
N PRO A 170 2.64 -15.74 -18.95
CA PRO A 170 1.65 -15.80 -17.87
C PRO A 170 2.15 -16.62 -16.68
N LEU A 171 1.71 -16.23 -15.48
CA LEU A 171 2.00 -16.99 -14.26
C LEU A 171 1.07 -18.22 -14.20
N LYS A 172 1.61 -19.35 -13.81
CA LYS A 172 0.78 -20.54 -13.58
C LYS A 172 0.24 -20.52 -12.17
N PHE A 173 -1.00 -20.12 -12.02
CA PHE A 173 -1.71 -20.14 -10.74
C PHE A 173 -2.47 -21.46 -10.54
N SER A 174 -2.57 -21.93 -9.31
CA SER A 174 -3.63 -22.85 -8.93
C SER A 174 -5.00 -22.17 -9.06
N ASP A 175 -6.06 -22.96 -9.20
CA ASP A 175 -7.44 -22.43 -9.28
C ASP A 175 -7.80 -21.56 -8.08
N GLY A 176 -7.34 -21.94 -6.90
CA GLY A 176 -7.54 -21.21 -5.64
C GLY A 176 -6.86 -19.83 -5.67
N LEU A 177 -5.56 -19.81 -5.95
CA LEU A 177 -4.79 -18.58 -6.00
C LEU A 177 -5.27 -17.66 -7.13
N GLY A 178 -5.50 -18.20 -8.33
CA GLY A 178 -6.01 -17.43 -9.47
C GLY A 178 -7.36 -16.79 -9.18
N GLY A 179 -8.26 -17.50 -8.49
CA GLY A 179 -9.55 -16.97 -8.05
C GLY A 179 -9.40 -15.85 -7.01
N ALA A 180 -8.49 -16.02 -6.06
CA ALA A 180 -8.24 -15.07 -5.00
C ALA A 180 -7.56 -13.78 -5.48
N LEU A 181 -6.75 -13.84 -6.53
CA LEU A 181 -5.97 -12.71 -7.05
C LEU A 181 -6.65 -11.94 -8.18
N ALA A 182 -7.58 -12.58 -8.90
CA ALA A 182 -8.20 -11.98 -10.07
C ALA A 182 -8.79 -10.59 -9.79
N GLY A 183 -8.29 -9.58 -10.50
CA GLY A 183 -8.73 -8.18 -10.35
C GLY A 183 -8.19 -7.45 -9.13
N ARG A 184 -7.54 -8.12 -8.18
CA ARG A 184 -6.98 -7.45 -6.99
C ARG A 184 -5.74 -6.64 -7.37
N PRO A 185 -5.63 -5.39 -6.90
CA PRO A 185 -4.46 -4.58 -7.16
C PRO A 185 -3.25 -5.07 -6.37
N ILE A 186 -2.12 -5.14 -7.06
CA ILE A 186 -0.81 -5.44 -6.49
C ILE A 186 0.08 -4.23 -6.71
N ALA A 187 0.80 -3.82 -5.68
CA ALA A 187 1.82 -2.78 -5.74
C ALA A 187 3.19 -3.41 -5.55
N ILE A 188 4.09 -3.24 -6.52
CA ILE A 188 5.45 -3.72 -6.42
C ILE A 188 6.39 -2.53 -6.38
N ARG A 189 7.21 -2.46 -5.34
CA ARG A 189 8.33 -1.52 -5.23
C ARG A 189 9.59 -2.22 -5.69
N TYR A 190 10.17 -1.74 -6.76
CA TYR A 190 11.49 -2.14 -7.24
C TYR A 190 12.51 -1.18 -6.64
N VAL A 191 13.58 -1.73 -6.07
CA VAL A 191 14.68 -0.99 -5.45
C VAL A 191 15.97 -1.41 -6.12
N ASP A 192 16.65 -0.47 -6.73
CA ASP A 192 17.98 -0.70 -7.28
C ASP A 192 19.03 -0.28 -6.24
N ASN A 193 19.42 -1.24 -5.44
CA ASN A 193 20.39 -1.11 -4.36
C ASN A 193 21.81 -1.61 -4.77
N ARG A 194 22.09 -1.66 -6.08
CA ARG A 194 23.42 -1.99 -6.56
C ARG A 194 24.40 -0.85 -6.26
N GLU A 195 25.62 -1.20 -5.95
CA GLU A 195 26.71 -0.22 -5.90
C GLU A 195 27.03 0.21 -7.33
N LEU A 196 26.83 1.49 -7.63
CA LEU A 196 27.10 2.09 -8.91
C LEU A 196 28.26 3.06 -8.72
N ASP A 197 29.43 2.65 -9.19
CA ASP A 197 30.66 3.45 -9.08
C ASP A 197 30.51 4.78 -9.84
N GLY A 198 30.81 5.89 -9.18
CA GLY A 198 30.93 7.22 -9.79
C GLY A 198 29.66 8.06 -9.87
N GLN A 199 28.55 7.63 -9.32
CA GLN A 199 27.35 8.46 -9.27
C GLN A 199 27.26 9.21 -7.93
N PRO A 200 27.05 10.55 -7.93
CA PRO A 200 26.89 11.32 -6.68
C PRO A 200 25.59 10.90 -5.99
N ASP A 201 25.66 10.87 -4.65
CA ASP A 201 24.48 10.61 -3.80
C ASP A 201 23.39 11.65 -4.10
N ALA A 202 22.18 11.18 -4.38
CA ALA A 202 21.00 12.04 -4.48
C ALA A 202 20.62 12.52 -3.06
N HIS A 203 20.91 13.79 -2.74
CA HIS A 203 20.53 14.47 -1.53
C HIS A 203 19.19 15.16 -1.66
#